data_711d14e9122082e69393161bcd846b70
#
_entry.id   711d14e9122082e69393161bcd846b70
#
_cell.length_a   1.000
_cell.length_b   1.000
_cell.length_c   1.000
_cell.angle_alpha   90.00
_cell.angle_beta   90.00
_cell.angle_gamma   90.00
#
_symmetry.space_group_name_H-M   'P 1'
#
loop_
_entity.id
_entity.type
_entity.pdbx_description
1 polymer ?
#
loop_
_entity_poly.entity_id
_entity_poly.type
_entity_poly.pdbx_seq_one_letter_code
_entity_poly.pdbx_strand_id
1 'polypeptide(L)'
;MDTQVSSITAVGGLSGYNGYKSIKGRKRFTLVDTLGLLLKVKIVPGDWSETDAAMVGLEGLEQEFPRIELLWADQGFKGWEFIAWLKGTVKWKLELTSGISKPGKPDFQIAPKRWVVERTYAWLLRNRRLSRSYERLPEMEESLIYSCMTRLMLRRL
;
A
#
# COMPACT_ATOMS: atom_id res chain seq x y z
N MET A 1 -1.58 -2.60 -5.79
CA MET A 1 -1.65 -2.01 -4.43
C MET A 1 -1.08 -2.95 -3.40
N ASP A 2 -0.66 -2.42 -2.26
CA ASP A 2 -0.06 -3.20 -1.17
C ASP A 2 -0.08 -2.42 0.15
N THR A 3 0.26 -3.07 1.27
CA THR A 3 0.42 -2.42 2.57
C THR A 3 1.82 -2.67 3.16
N GLN A 4 2.37 -1.65 3.80
CA GLN A 4 3.63 -1.75 4.54
C GLN A 4 3.43 -1.29 5.99
N VAL A 5 3.88 -2.10 6.96
CA VAL A 5 3.90 -1.68 8.37
C VAL A 5 5.22 -0.96 8.67
N SER A 6 5.12 0.23 9.26
CA SER A 6 6.24 1.06 9.70
C SER A 6 6.17 1.27 11.21
N SER A 7 7.26 1.01 11.92
CA SER A 7 7.33 1.24 13.37
C SER A 7 7.23 2.73 13.68
N ILE A 8 6.50 3.08 14.76
CA ILE A 8 6.48 4.45 15.27
C ILE A 8 7.71 4.73 16.14
N THR A 9 7.97 6.01 16.33
CA THR A 9 8.96 6.52 17.29
C THR A 9 8.27 6.94 18.60
N ALA A 10 9.05 7.44 19.57
CA ALA A 10 8.56 7.93 20.86
C ALA A 10 7.62 9.15 20.77
N VAL A 11 7.49 9.78 19.61
CA VAL A 11 6.65 10.98 19.40
C VAL A 11 5.16 10.69 19.65
N GLY A 12 4.74 9.42 19.56
CA GLY A 12 3.35 9.01 19.79
C GLY A 12 2.44 9.29 18.59
N GLY A 13 1.12 9.37 18.86
CA GLY A 13 0.07 9.54 17.87
C GLY A 13 -0.63 8.23 17.53
N LEU A 14 -1.52 8.28 16.51
CA LEU A 14 -2.29 7.13 16.05
C LEU A 14 -1.38 5.96 15.69
N SER A 15 -1.59 4.80 16.31
CA SER A 15 -0.80 3.58 16.06
C SER A 15 -1.55 2.34 16.52
N GLY A 16 -1.17 1.16 16.01
CA GLY A 16 -1.69 -0.13 16.43
C GLY A 16 -0.59 -1.19 16.48
N TYR A 17 -0.82 -2.28 17.18
CA TYR A 17 0.13 -3.39 17.27
C TYR A 17 -0.18 -4.45 16.20
N ASN A 18 0.73 -4.60 15.25
CA ASN A 18 0.63 -5.65 14.25
C ASN A 18 1.21 -6.96 14.81
N GLY A 19 0.33 -7.90 15.20
CA GLY A 19 0.73 -9.16 15.81
C GLY A 19 1.52 -10.07 14.86
N TYR A 20 1.25 -10.02 13.57
CA TYR A 20 1.96 -10.83 12.57
C TYR A 20 3.43 -10.42 12.41
N LYS A 21 3.70 -9.11 12.42
CA LYS A 21 5.07 -8.57 12.31
C LYS A 21 5.71 -8.24 13.66
N SER A 22 4.96 -8.40 14.76
CA SER A 22 5.39 -8.03 16.12
C SER A 22 5.89 -6.58 16.23
N ILE A 23 5.20 -5.65 15.54
CA ILE A 23 5.58 -4.24 15.46
C ILE A 23 4.41 -3.37 15.93
N LYS A 24 4.68 -2.45 16.86
CA LYS A 24 3.78 -1.32 17.12
C LYS A 24 4.07 -0.21 16.12
N GLY A 25 3.06 0.16 15.33
CA GLY A 25 3.31 1.11 14.26
C GLY A 25 2.06 1.54 13.50
N ARG A 26 2.30 1.99 12.28
CA ARG A 26 1.28 2.38 11.32
C ARG A 26 1.40 1.53 10.06
N LYS A 27 0.27 1.32 9.43
CA LYS A 27 0.19 0.64 8.14
C LYS A 27 0.03 1.71 7.05
N ARG A 28 0.91 1.66 6.06
CA ARG A 28 0.88 2.48 4.86
C ARG A 28 0.18 1.69 3.77
N PHE A 29 -1.09 1.98 3.49
CA PHE A 29 -1.73 1.52 2.26
C PHE A 29 -1.20 2.34 1.10
N THR A 30 -0.85 1.69 -0.01
CA THR A 30 -0.24 2.34 -1.17
C THR A 30 -0.83 1.82 -2.46
N LEU A 31 -1.35 2.72 -3.28
CA LEU A 31 -1.77 2.48 -4.66
C LEU A 31 -0.76 3.14 -5.60
N VAL A 32 -0.27 2.38 -6.57
CA VAL A 32 0.68 2.86 -7.58
C VAL A 32 0.20 2.51 -8.98
N ASP A 33 0.64 3.27 -9.97
CA ASP A 33 0.46 2.94 -11.38
C ASP A 33 1.37 1.79 -11.84
N THR A 34 1.33 1.46 -13.11
CA THR A 34 2.14 0.38 -13.72
C THR A 34 3.64 0.70 -13.73
N LEU A 35 4.02 1.95 -13.56
CA LEU A 35 5.41 2.42 -13.45
C LEU A 35 5.90 2.50 -12.00
N GLY A 36 5.03 2.22 -11.02
CA GLY A 36 5.32 2.34 -9.58
C GLY A 36 5.26 3.78 -9.08
N LEU A 37 4.64 4.69 -9.82
CA LEU A 37 4.39 6.05 -9.37
C LEU A 37 3.16 6.07 -8.46
N LEU A 38 3.25 6.82 -7.38
CA LEU A 38 2.23 6.87 -6.36
C LEU A 38 0.96 7.56 -6.87
N LEU A 39 -0.16 6.86 -6.78
CA LEU A 39 -1.50 7.41 -7.00
C LEU A 39 -2.15 7.80 -5.67
N LYS A 40 -2.06 6.91 -4.68
CA LYS A 40 -2.61 7.16 -3.34
C LYS A 40 -1.77 6.53 -2.25
N VAL A 41 -1.65 7.20 -1.13
CA VAL A 41 -1.20 6.65 0.14
C VAL A 41 -2.22 6.97 1.23
N LYS A 42 -2.47 6.02 2.12
CA LYS A 42 -3.27 6.21 3.33
C LYS A 42 -2.55 5.59 4.52
N ILE A 43 -2.48 6.35 5.61
CA ILE A 43 -1.83 5.92 6.85
C ILE A 43 -2.91 5.57 7.86
N VAL A 44 -2.89 4.33 8.32
CA VAL A 44 -3.84 3.80 9.30
C VAL A 44 -3.09 3.12 10.46
N PRO A 45 -3.76 2.79 11.60
CA PRO A 45 -3.14 2.00 12.66
C PRO A 45 -2.57 0.66 12.14
N GLY A 46 -1.47 0.20 12.75
CA GLY A 46 -0.77 -1.01 12.30
C GLY A 46 -1.54 -2.32 12.47
N ASP A 47 -2.54 -2.34 13.35
CA ASP A 47 -3.44 -3.47 13.65
C ASP A 47 -4.61 -3.60 12.67
N TRP A 48 -4.88 -2.59 11.84
CA TRP A 48 -5.94 -2.70 10.83
C TRP A 48 -5.66 -3.84 9.85
N SER A 49 -6.72 -4.46 9.31
CA SER A 49 -6.58 -5.42 8.22
C SER A 49 -6.07 -4.72 6.94
N GLU A 50 -5.58 -5.48 5.97
CA GLU A 50 -5.18 -4.93 4.67
C GLU A 50 -6.39 -4.45 3.88
N THR A 51 -7.51 -5.16 4.01
CA THR A 51 -8.78 -4.82 3.36
C THR A 51 -9.39 -3.54 3.90
N ASP A 52 -9.39 -3.32 5.23
CA ASP A 52 -9.92 -2.09 5.83
C ASP A 52 -9.08 -0.88 5.43
N ALA A 53 -7.75 -1.04 5.46
CA ALA A 53 -6.83 -0.01 4.99
C ALA A 53 -7.05 0.33 3.51
N ALA A 54 -7.36 -0.68 2.68
CA ALA A 54 -7.65 -0.48 1.27
C ALA A 54 -8.99 0.21 1.04
N MET A 55 -10.06 -0.17 1.75
CA MET A 55 -11.36 0.48 1.62
C MET A 55 -11.26 1.98 1.85
N VAL A 56 -10.65 2.39 2.97
CA VAL A 56 -10.44 3.82 3.28
C VAL A 56 -9.49 4.50 2.28
N GLY A 57 -8.46 3.79 1.82
CA GLY A 57 -7.50 4.34 0.86
C GLY A 57 -8.02 4.47 -0.56
N LEU A 58 -9.01 3.68 -0.95
CA LEU A 58 -9.60 3.67 -2.30
C LEU A 58 -10.89 4.50 -2.39
N GLU A 59 -11.49 4.89 -1.28
CA GLU A 59 -12.73 5.66 -1.26
C GLU A 59 -12.60 6.96 -2.06
N GLY A 60 -13.53 7.18 -2.98
CA GLY A 60 -13.59 8.37 -3.84
C GLY A 60 -12.57 8.42 -4.98
N LEU A 61 -11.68 7.44 -5.12
CA LEU A 61 -10.65 7.46 -6.14
C LEU A 61 -11.18 7.20 -7.56
N GLU A 62 -12.35 6.62 -7.70
CA GLU A 62 -13.01 6.41 -9.01
C GLU A 62 -13.29 7.74 -9.73
N GLN A 63 -13.47 8.82 -8.97
CA GLN A 63 -13.67 10.16 -9.52
C GLN A 63 -12.32 10.81 -9.91
N GLU A 64 -11.27 10.61 -9.11
CA GLU A 64 -9.93 11.13 -9.38
C GLU A 64 -9.25 10.38 -10.55
N PHE A 65 -9.46 9.06 -10.62
CA PHE A 65 -8.82 8.17 -11.60
C PHE A 65 -9.82 7.35 -12.40
N PRO A 66 -10.68 7.96 -13.23
CA PRO A 66 -11.76 7.25 -13.95
C PRO A 66 -11.27 6.21 -14.98
N ARG A 67 -9.97 6.22 -15.32
CA ARG A 67 -9.37 5.25 -16.25
C ARG A 67 -8.85 3.98 -15.60
N ILE A 68 -8.92 3.87 -14.27
CA ILE A 68 -8.52 2.63 -13.60
C ILE A 68 -9.63 1.59 -13.80
N GLU A 69 -9.28 0.44 -14.33
CA GLU A 69 -10.19 -0.68 -14.55
C GLU A 69 -9.80 -1.91 -13.71
N LEU A 70 -8.52 -2.05 -13.41
CA LEU A 70 -7.96 -3.25 -12.81
C LEU A 70 -6.95 -2.92 -11.72
N LEU A 71 -7.12 -3.58 -10.56
CA LEU A 71 -6.18 -3.54 -9.44
C LEU A 71 -5.47 -4.88 -9.32
N TRP A 72 -4.15 -4.84 -9.13
CA TRP A 72 -3.37 -5.99 -8.69
C TRP A 72 -3.05 -5.87 -7.21
N ALA A 73 -3.27 -6.95 -6.48
CA ALA A 73 -2.97 -7.04 -5.06
C ALA A 73 -2.50 -8.45 -4.69
N ASP A 74 -1.93 -8.61 -3.51
CA ASP A 74 -1.57 -9.92 -2.99
C ASP A 74 -2.77 -10.64 -2.33
N GLN A 75 -2.54 -11.84 -1.79
CA GLN A 75 -3.57 -12.68 -1.16
C GLN A 75 -4.15 -12.08 0.14
N GLY A 76 -3.50 -11.09 0.74
CA GLY A 76 -4.00 -10.37 1.92
C GLY A 76 -5.31 -9.62 1.66
N PHE A 77 -5.59 -9.31 0.39
CA PHE A 77 -6.78 -8.59 -0.05
C PHE A 77 -7.94 -9.51 -0.52
N LYS A 78 -7.91 -10.79 -0.20
CA LYS A 78 -8.92 -11.78 -0.64
C LYS A 78 -10.26 -11.75 0.11
N GLY A 79 -10.47 -10.82 1.05
CA GLY A 79 -11.68 -10.72 1.85
C GLY A 79 -12.93 -10.55 0.98
N TRP A 80 -13.98 -11.37 1.21
CA TRP A 80 -15.22 -11.31 0.42
C TRP A 80 -15.94 -9.94 0.56
N GLU A 81 -15.92 -9.36 1.75
CA GLU A 81 -16.49 -8.04 2.03
C GLU A 81 -15.80 -6.94 1.23
N PHE A 82 -14.48 -6.98 1.18
CA PHE A 82 -13.69 -6.06 0.38
C PHE A 82 -13.99 -6.19 -1.11
N ILE A 83 -14.08 -7.43 -1.61
CA ILE A 83 -14.40 -7.68 -3.03
C ILE A 83 -15.79 -7.19 -3.39
N ALA A 84 -16.78 -7.41 -2.50
CA ALA A 84 -18.15 -6.92 -2.68
C ALA A 84 -18.20 -5.39 -2.67
N TRP A 85 -17.54 -4.76 -1.70
CA TRP A 85 -17.42 -3.32 -1.60
C TRP A 85 -16.74 -2.70 -2.85
N LEU A 86 -15.64 -3.29 -3.30
CA LEU A 86 -14.90 -2.83 -4.47
C LEU A 86 -15.79 -2.82 -5.73
N LYS A 87 -16.56 -3.89 -5.95
CA LYS A 87 -17.49 -4.00 -7.07
C LYS A 87 -18.66 -3.00 -6.99
N GLY A 88 -19.15 -2.75 -5.78
CA GLY A 88 -20.30 -1.86 -5.56
C GLY A 88 -19.93 -0.39 -5.59
N THR A 89 -18.79 -0.02 -5.02
CA THR A 89 -18.37 1.38 -4.79
C THR A 89 -17.48 1.89 -5.92
N VAL A 90 -16.30 1.31 -6.11
CA VAL A 90 -15.33 1.83 -7.10
C VAL A 90 -15.44 1.17 -8.48
N LYS A 91 -16.14 0.04 -8.58
CA LYS A 91 -16.40 -0.70 -9.83
C LYS A 91 -15.18 -1.21 -10.58
N TRP A 92 -14.04 -1.31 -9.89
CA TRP A 92 -12.79 -1.83 -10.45
C TRP A 92 -12.70 -3.34 -10.28
N LYS A 93 -12.01 -4.01 -11.19
CA LYS A 93 -11.71 -5.44 -11.09
C LYS A 93 -10.51 -5.65 -10.16
N LEU A 94 -10.55 -6.69 -9.34
CA LEU A 94 -9.42 -7.11 -8.51
C LEU A 94 -8.84 -8.41 -9.05
N GLU A 95 -7.55 -8.41 -9.32
CA GLU A 95 -6.77 -9.59 -9.66
C GLU A 95 -5.76 -9.85 -8.55
N LEU A 96 -5.94 -10.97 -7.85
CA LEU A 96 -5.04 -11.38 -6.77
C LEU A 96 -3.84 -12.10 -7.39
N THR A 97 -2.65 -11.56 -7.14
CA THR A 97 -1.40 -12.19 -7.54
C THR A 97 -1.11 -13.35 -6.60
N SER A 98 -1.26 -14.57 -7.08
CA SER A 98 -0.82 -15.75 -6.35
C SER A 98 0.68 -15.94 -6.56
N GLY A 99 1.43 -16.14 -5.48
CA GLY A 99 2.72 -16.82 -5.57
C GLY A 99 2.42 -18.24 -6.06
N ILE A 100 2.70 -18.54 -7.31
CA ILE A 100 2.42 -19.87 -7.89
C ILE A 100 3.47 -20.84 -7.36
N SER A 101 3.16 -21.49 -6.25
CA SER A 101 3.77 -22.77 -5.92
C SER A 101 3.01 -23.83 -6.70
N LYS A 102 3.47 -24.19 -7.89
CA LYS A 102 3.05 -25.45 -8.51
C LYS A 102 3.65 -26.59 -7.70
N PRO A 103 2.85 -27.60 -7.26
CA PRO A 103 3.38 -28.78 -6.59
C PRO A 103 4.47 -29.40 -7.49
N GLY A 104 5.71 -29.53 -6.99
CA GLY A 104 6.79 -30.27 -7.63
C GLY A 104 7.87 -29.45 -8.33
N LYS A 105 7.88 -28.12 -8.29
CA LYS A 105 9.04 -27.31 -8.72
C LYS A 105 9.40 -26.27 -7.68
N PRO A 106 10.66 -26.28 -7.17
CA PRO A 106 11.19 -25.23 -6.30
C PRO A 106 11.68 -24.04 -7.14
N ASP A 107 10.84 -23.49 -8.01
CA ASP A 107 11.16 -22.26 -8.71
C ASP A 107 10.50 -21.10 -7.99
N PHE A 108 11.33 -20.23 -7.41
CA PHE A 108 10.95 -18.91 -6.96
C PHE A 108 10.44 -18.11 -8.17
N GLN A 109 9.14 -18.18 -8.44
CA GLN A 109 8.51 -17.35 -9.45
C GLN A 109 8.09 -16.04 -8.79
N ILE A 110 8.77 -14.97 -9.16
CA ILE A 110 8.35 -13.60 -8.81
C ILE A 110 6.96 -13.41 -9.39
N ALA A 111 5.96 -13.18 -8.52
CA ALA A 111 4.61 -12.87 -8.97
C ALA A 111 4.64 -11.67 -9.92
N PRO A 112 4.15 -11.80 -11.15
CA PRO A 112 4.16 -10.70 -12.12
C PRO A 112 3.51 -9.46 -11.48
N LYS A 113 4.14 -8.29 -11.65
CA LYS A 113 3.65 -6.98 -11.21
C LYS A 113 3.70 -6.67 -9.69
N ARG A 114 3.94 -7.64 -8.81
CA ARG A 114 4.11 -7.39 -7.36
C ARG A 114 5.34 -6.52 -7.07
N TRP A 115 6.45 -6.78 -7.77
CA TRP A 115 7.69 -6.03 -7.61
C TRP A 115 7.54 -4.51 -7.85
N VAL A 116 6.47 -4.07 -8.55
CA VAL A 116 6.24 -2.66 -8.88
C VAL A 116 6.02 -1.83 -7.61
N VAL A 117 5.13 -2.27 -6.71
CA VAL A 117 4.86 -1.58 -5.45
C VAL A 117 6.01 -1.75 -4.46
N GLU A 118 6.65 -2.93 -4.44
CA GLU A 118 7.85 -3.18 -3.61
C GLU A 118 8.99 -2.21 -3.98
N ARG A 119 9.18 -1.96 -5.28
CA ARG A 119 10.13 -0.95 -5.78
C ARG A 119 9.77 0.45 -5.29
N THR A 120 8.50 0.80 -5.25
CA THR A 120 8.05 2.09 -4.73
C THR A 120 8.41 2.25 -3.26
N TYR A 121 8.18 1.23 -2.45
CA TYR A 121 8.63 1.23 -1.05
C TYR A 121 10.15 1.38 -0.95
N ALA A 122 10.92 0.70 -1.79
CA ALA A 122 12.38 0.84 -1.81
C ALA A 122 12.81 2.29 -2.14
N TRP A 123 12.11 2.99 -3.03
CA TRP A 123 12.37 4.41 -3.31
C TRP A 123 12.03 5.31 -2.12
N LEU A 124 10.90 5.08 -1.45
CA LEU A 124 10.48 5.84 -0.28
C LEU A 124 11.46 5.66 0.89
N LEU A 125 11.91 4.43 1.15
CA LEU A 125 12.83 4.10 2.23
C LEU A 125 14.24 4.69 2.06
N ARG A 126 14.62 5.16 0.86
CA ARG A 126 15.84 5.96 0.66
C ARG A 126 15.79 7.31 1.38
N ASN A 127 14.60 7.77 1.72
CA ASN A 127 14.42 8.96 2.54
C ASN A 127 14.45 8.55 4.01
N ARG A 128 15.51 8.96 4.72
CA ARG A 128 15.71 8.60 6.13
C ARG A 128 14.47 8.86 6.99
N ARG A 129 13.73 9.93 6.71
CA ARG A 129 12.53 10.32 7.46
C ARG A 129 11.33 9.40 7.22
N LEU A 130 11.38 8.52 6.20
CA LEU A 130 10.35 7.52 5.91
C LEU A 130 10.74 6.11 6.33
N SER A 131 11.95 5.90 6.89
CA SER A 131 12.38 4.59 7.40
C SER A 131 11.57 4.10 8.59
N ARG A 132 11.00 5.05 9.35
CA ARG A 132 10.02 4.83 10.43
C ARG A 132 8.93 5.88 10.34
N SER A 133 7.86 5.71 11.13
CA SER A 133 6.82 6.72 11.29
C SER A 133 7.25 7.71 12.39
N TYR A 134 7.82 8.84 11.97
CA TYR A 134 8.31 9.91 12.88
C TYR A 134 7.26 10.98 13.14
N GLU A 135 6.26 11.07 12.30
CA GLU A 135 5.26 12.14 12.38
C GLU A 135 4.18 11.79 13.42
N ARG A 136 3.71 12.78 14.18
CA ARG A 136 2.63 12.58 15.15
C ARG A 136 1.29 12.33 14.46
N LEU A 137 1.01 13.06 13.39
CA LEU A 137 -0.24 12.97 12.62
C LEU A 137 -0.04 12.12 11.36
N PRO A 138 -0.97 11.20 11.04
CA PRO A 138 -0.94 10.40 9.81
C PRO A 138 -0.86 11.26 8.55
N GLU A 139 -1.60 12.36 8.50
CA GLU A 139 -1.68 13.28 7.37
C GLU A 139 -0.33 13.95 7.06
N MET A 140 0.47 14.21 8.09
CA MET A 140 1.83 14.73 7.91
C MET A 140 2.75 13.69 7.27
N GLU A 141 2.62 12.42 7.65
CA GLU A 141 3.36 11.32 7.04
C GLU A 141 2.92 11.12 5.57
N GLU A 142 1.61 11.16 5.29
CA GLU A 142 1.05 11.12 3.92
C GLU A 142 1.65 12.26 3.07
N SER A 143 1.62 13.50 3.56
CA SER A 143 2.17 14.68 2.89
C SER A 143 3.67 14.55 2.59
N LEU A 144 4.43 14.00 3.53
CA LEU A 144 5.86 13.74 3.33
C LEU A 144 6.10 12.68 2.25
N ILE A 145 5.29 11.63 2.21
CA ILE A 145 5.36 10.59 1.18
C ILE A 145 5.06 11.20 -0.20
N TYR A 146 4.00 12.00 -0.33
CA TYR A 146 3.68 12.70 -1.57
C TYR A 146 4.82 13.63 -2.01
N SER A 147 5.40 14.40 -1.09
CA SER A 147 6.54 15.29 -1.39
C SER A 147 7.76 14.52 -1.91
N CYS A 148 8.07 13.37 -1.30
CA CYS A 148 9.17 12.51 -1.74
C CYS A 148 8.90 11.93 -3.13
N MET A 149 7.67 11.52 -3.43
CA MET A 149 7.28 11.00 -4.74
C MET A 149 7.27 12.08 -5.81
N THR A 150 6.78 13.27 -5.52
CA THR A 150 6.84 14.43 -6.44
C THR A 150 8.29 14.73 -6.84
N ARG A 151 9.21 14.77 -5.87
CA ARG A 151 10.65 14.94 -6.15
C ARG A 151 11.20 13.83 -7.06
N LEU A 152 10.77 12.58 -6.85
CA LEU A 152 11.19 11.45 -7.68
C LEU A 152 10.64 11.57 -9.10
N MET A 153 9.37 11.96 -9.25
CA MET A 153 8.73 12.15 -10.55
C MET A 153 9.40 13.28 -11.35
N LEU A 154 9.65 14.43 -10.72
CA LEU A 154 10.33 15.58 -11.35
C LEU A 154 11.75 15.26 -11.85
N ARG A 155 12.43 14.29 -11.24
CA ARG A 155 13.76 13.86 -11.71
C ARG A 155 13.72 12.91 -12.92
N ARG A 156 12.53 12.51 -13.33
CA ARG A 156 12.31 11.57 -14.44
C ARG A 156 11.69 12.24 -15.67
N LEU A 157 11.30 13.50 -15.52
CA LEU A 157 10.94 14.39 -16.62
C LEU A 157 12.21 14.92 -17.34
#